data_8c386172e276791b0199ff9bfc323d13
#
_entry.id   8c386172e276791b0199ff9bfc323d13
#
_cell.length_a   1.000
_cell.length_b   1.000
_cell.length_c   1.000
_cell.angle_alpha   90.00
_cell.angle_beta   90.00
_cell.angle_gamma   90.00
#
_symmetry.space_group_name_H-M   'P 1'
#
loop_
_entity.id
_entity.type
_entity.pdbx_description
1 polymer ?
#
loop_
_entity_poly.entity_id
_entity_poly.type
_entity_poly.pdbx_seq_one_letter_code
_entity_poly.pdbx_strand_id
1 'polypeptide(L)'
;MATAGQRRALKTALMQACEGQRLGAATDEAGRARIINLIRELEQLNPTARPAQSTKLLGTWRVVWTTESELLALTNSGLLGLPCQGASQTIGRTAAADERGAQRGAFDYSLSNEISFEGGFLRVGSSCEPQAQGGRVNFRFESCAAKWRSVQLPLPPVGSGWFEVLYLDEDLRLCTDVRGDWQVCIKG
;
A
#
# COMPACT_ATOMS: atom_id res chain seq x y z
N MET A 1 -20.72 8.42 -18.76
CA MET A 1 -19.24 8.28 -18.65
C MET A 1 -18.76 9.24 -17.58
N ALA A 2 -18.04 8.74 -16.57
CA ALA A 2 -17.42 9.61 -15.57
C ALA A 2 -16.37 10.49 -16.23
N THR A 3 -16.42 11.78 -15.97
CA THR A 3 -15.48 12.74 -16.58
C THR A 3 -14.14 12.74 -15.83
N ALA A 4 -13.05 13.05 -16.51
CA ALA A 4 -11.76 13.29 -15.88
C ALA A 4 -11.85 14.36 -14.77
N GLY A 5 -12.75 15.34 -14.92
CA GLY A 5 -13.04 16.35 -13.92
C GLY A 5 -13.62 15.78 -12.63
N GLN A 6 -14.56 14.83 -12.71
CA GLN A 6 -15.14 14.18 -11.54
C GLN A 6 -14.09 13.40 -10.74
N ARG A 7 -13.23 12.61 -11.42
CA ARG A 7 -12.11 11.92 -10.76
C ARG A 7 -11.18 12.87 -10.03
N ARG A 8 -10.83 14.00 -10.69
CA ARG A 8 -9.95 15.01 -10.09
C ARG A 8 -10.58 15.62 -8.83
N ALA A 9 -11.85 15.96 -8.87
CA ALA A 9 -12.56 16.51 -7.71
C ALA A 9 -12.59 15.53 -6.53
N LEU A 10 -12.89 14.25 -6.79
CA LEU A 10 -12.90 13.20 -5.75
C LEU A 10 -11.49 12.94 -5.19
N LYS A 11 -10.45 12.90 -6.03
CA LYS A 11 -9.05 12.79 -5.56
C LYS A 11 -8.68 13.95 -4.64
N THR A 12 -9.03 15.18 -5.02
CA THR A 12 -8.79 16.36 -4.18
C THR A 12 -9.51 16.25 -2.84
N ALA A 13 -10.80 15.87 -2.85
CA ALA A 13 -11.58 15.69 -1.62
C ALA A 13 -11.02 14.59 -0.73
N LEU A 14 -10.55 13.46 -1.32
CA LEU A 14 -9.91 12.37 -0.59
C LEU A 14 -8.61 12.83 0.07
N MET A 15 -7.73 13.52 -0.67
CA MET A 15 -6.46 14.00 -0.12
C MET A 15 -6.67 15.01 1.01
N GLN A 16 -7.65 15.92 0.88
CA GLN A 16 -8.03 16.84 1.95
C GLN A 16 -8.56 16.09 3.19
N ALA A 17 -9.36 15.03 2.99
CA ALA A 17 -9.87 14.23 4.11
C ALA A 17 -8.76 13.44 4.82
N CYS A 18 -7.68 13.06 4.13
CA CYS A 18 -6.52 12.38 4.71
C CYS A 18 -5.50 13.33 5.35
N GLU A 19 -5.57 14.63 5.06
CA GLU A 19 -4.62 15.61 5.59
C GLU A 19 -4.70 15.72 7.10
N GLY A 20 -3.55 15.72 7.79
CA GLY A 20 -3.47 15.82 9.26
C GLY A 20 -3.88 14.56 10.01
N GLN A 21 -4.32 13.47 9.33
CA GLN A 21 -4.83 12.26 9.98
C GLN A 21 -3.76 11.33 10.55
N ARG A 22 -2.46 11.70 10.49
CA ARG A 22 -1.36 10.89 11.03
C ARG A 22 -1.44 9.42 10.57
N LEU A 23 -1.45 9.19 9.26
CA LEU A 23 -1.65 7.88 8.64
C LEU A 23 -3.01 7.19 8.98
N GLY A 24 -3.94 7.88 9.59
CA GLY A 24 -5.23 7.35 10.06
C GLY A 24 -5.37 7.31 11.57
N ALA A 25 -4.28 7.45 12.33
CA ALA A 25 -4.27 7.36 13.79
C ALA A 25 -5.05 8.48 14.50
N ALA A 26 -5.26 9.62 13.84
CA ALA A 26 -6.06 10.73 14.34
C ALA A 26 -7.47 10.78 13.72
N THR A 27 -7.85 9.78 12.92
CA THR A 27 -9.15 9.77 12.23
C THR A 27 -10.25 9.27 13.16
N ASP A 28 -11.27 10.07 13.38
CA ASP A 28 -12.49 9.67 14.07
C ASP A 28 -13.41 8.81 13.16
N GLU A 29 -14.48 8.31 13.72
CA GLU A 29 -15.43 7.43 13.00
C GLU A 29 -16.08 8.14 11.80
N ALA A 30 -16.46 9.40 11.95
CA ALA A 30 -17.06 10.19 10.86
C ALA A 30 -16.06 10.46 9.73
N GLY A 31 -14.82 10.80 10.06
CA GLY A 31 -13.72 10.96 9.11
C GLY A 31 -13.40 9.67 8.38
N ARG A 32 -13.35 8.55 9.11
CA ARG A 32 -13.16 7.22 8.52
C ARG A 32 -14.27 6.88 7.51
N ALA A 33 -15.52 7.05 7.90
CA ALA A 33 -16.67 6.79 7.03
C ALA A 33 -16.61 7.67 5.77
N ARG A 34 -16.27 8.96 5.92
CA ARG A 34 -16.08 9.90 4.79
C ARG A 34 -14.99 9.44 3.83
N ILE A 35 -13.81 9.06 4.34
CA ILE A 35 -12.68 8.61 3.51
C ILE A 35 -13.07 7.33 2.76
N ILE A 36 -13.67 6.34 3.44
CA ILE A 36 -14.11 5.08 2.82
C ILE A 36 -15.15 5.34 1.71
N ASN A 37 -16.10 6.26 1.92
CA ASN A 37 -17.07 6.61 0.89
C ASN A 37 -16.40 7.22 -0.35
N LEU A 38 -15.43 8.12 -0.18
CA LEU A 38 -14.65 8.70 -1.28
C LEU A 38 -13.84 7.63 -2.03
N ILE A 39 -13.28 6.63 -1.32
CA ILE A 39 -12.61 5.49 -1.92
C ILE A 39 -13.58 4.70 -2.80
N ARG A 40 -14.77 4.38 -2.31
CA ARG A 40 -15.81 3.64 -3.05
C ARG A 40 -16.29 4.39 -4.28
N GLU A 41 -16.43 5.71 -4.21
CA GLU A 41 -16.79 6.53 -5.36
C GLU A 41 -15.67 6.52 -6.43
N LEU A 42 -14.40 6.61 -6.00
CA LEU A 42 -13.24 6.52 -6.92
C LEU A 42 -13.12 5.12 -7.54
N GLU A 43 -13.38 4.06 -6.78
CA GLU A 43 -13.40 2.67 -7.28
C GLU A 43 -14.31 2.53 -8.50
N GLN A 44 -15.54 3.10 -8.45
CA GLN A 44 -16.49 3.09 -9.57
C GLN A 44 -15.96 3.85 -10.81
N LEU A 45 -14.98 4.69 -10.61
CA LEU A 45 -14.36 5.52 -11.66
C LEU A 45 -12.94 5.08 -12.01
N ASN A 46 -12.53 3.89 -11.57
CA ASN A 46 -11.18 3.38 -11.79
C ASN A 46 -10.82 3.38 -13.30
N PRO A 47 -9.79 4.13 -13.72
CA PRO A 47 -9.40 4.20 -15.13
C PRO A 47 -8.62 2.96 -15.60
N THR A 48 -8.20 2.10 -14.68
CA THR A 48 -7.35 0.93 -14.97
C THR A 48 -8.15 -0.36 -14.87
N ALA A 49 -8.47 -0.98 -16.00
CA ALA A 49 -9.37 -2.14 -16.06
C ALA A 49 -8.82 -3.40 -15.35
N ARG A 50 -7.50 -3.58 -15.30
CA ARG A 50 -6.82 -4.70 -14.62
C ARG A 50 -5.69 -4.16 -13.76
N PRO A 51 -6.01 -3.54 -12.61
CA PRO A 51 -5.02 -2.81 -11.85
C PRO A 51 -3.91 -3.70 -11.29
N ALA A 52 -4.19 -4.95 -10.91
CA ALA A 52 -3.17 -5.88 -10.42
C ALA A 52 -2.06 -6.20 -11.45
N GLN A 53 -2.38 -6.11 -12.74
CA GLN A 53 -1.44 -6.41 -13.82
C GLN A 53 -0.89 -5.17 -14.52
N SER A 54 -1.29 -4.00 -14.09
CA SER A 54 -0.87 -2.74 -14.69
C SER A 54 0.56 -2.38 -14.30
N THR A 55 1.36 -1.93 -15.26
CA THR A 55 2.69 -1.38 -14.99
C THR A 55 2.64 -0.13 -14.10
N LYS A 56 1.50 0.57 -14.02
CA LYS A 56 1.29 1.68 -13.10
C LYS A 56 1.42 1.25 -11.63
N LEU A 57 1.14 -0.04 -11.31
CA LEU A 57 1.27 -0.59 -9.98
C LEU A 57 2.73 -0.60 -9.49
N LEU A 58 3.69 -0.72 -10.41
CA LEU A 58 5.11 -0.76 -10.10
C LEU A 58 5.63 0.59 -9.60
N GLY A 59 6.59 0.55 -8.70
CA GLY A 59 7.26 1.71 -8.12
C GLY A 59 7.01 1.85 -6.62
N THR A 60 7.37 2.99 -6.07
CA THR A 60 7.22 3.29 -4.64
C THR A 60 5.93 4.05 -4.38
N TRP A 61 5.21 3.61 -3.36
CA TRP A 61 3.93 4.14 -2.92
C TRP A 61 4.02 4.58 -1.47
N ARG A 62 3.85 5.84 -1.19
CA ARG A 62 3.79 6.36 0.17
C ARG A 62 2.37 6.22 0.72
N VAL A 63 2.23 5.58 1.88
CA VAL A 63 0.94 5.49 2.58
C VAL A 63 0.62 6.85 3.17
N VAL A 64 -0.58 7.35 2.90
CA VAL A 64 -1.06 8.63 3.46
C VAL A 64 -2.21 8.43 4.44
N TRP A 65 -2.93 7.31 4.33
CA TRP A 65 -3.97 6.93 5.27
C TRP A 65 -4.22 5.42 5.22
N THR A 66 -4.53 4.82 6.38
CA THR A 66 -4.86 3.40 6.51
C THR A 66 -5.77 3.15 7.71
N THR A 67 -6.39 1.97 7.74
CA THR A 67 -7.09 1.43 8.91
C THR A 67 -6.34 0.26 9.55
N GLU A 68 -5.18 -0.13 9.03
CA GLU A 68 -4.38 -1.26 9.53
C GLU A 68 -3.95 -1.01 10.99
N SER A 69 -4.47 -1.82 11.91
CA SER A 69 -4.27 -1.65 13.35
C SER A 69 -2.80 -1.66 13.77
N GLU A 70 -1.97 -2.51 13.14
CA GLU A 70 -0.54 -2.62 13.44
C GLU A 70 0.22 -1.36 13.03
N LEU A 71 -0.08 -0.81 11.86
CA LEU A 71 0.54 0.43 11.40
C LEU A 71 0.07 1.62 12.25
N LEU A 72 -1.21 1.67 12.61
CA LEU A 72 -1.76 2.70 13.50
C LEU A 72 -1.16 2.62 14.90
N ALA A 73 -0.95 1.43 15.45
CA ALA A 73 -0.28 1.24 16.73
C ALA A 73 1.15 1.77 16.69
N LEU A 74 1.93 1.44 15.63
CA LEU A 74 3.28 1.97 15.44
C LEU A 74 3.31 3.48 15.22
N THR A 75 2.29 4.04 14.56
CA THR A 75 2.16 5.50 14.37
C THR A 75 1.90 6.22 15.71
N ASN A 76 1.11 5.62 16.59
CA ASN A 76 0.76 6.20 17.89
C ASN A 76 1.88 6.03 18.94
N SER A 77 2.42 4.82 19.03
CA SER A 77 3.35 4.42 20.10
C SER A 77 4.82 4.49 19.67
N GLY A 78 5.08 4.57 18.37
CA GLY A 78 6.41 4.41 17.81
C GLY A 78 6.93 2.98 17.96
N LEU A 79 8.15 2.76 17.49
CA LEU A 79 8.91 1.53 17.72
C LEU A 79 9.96 1.81 18.80
N LEU A 80 9.86 1.14 19.95
CA LEU A 80 10.78 1.36 21.09
C LEU A 80 10.88 2.85 21.52
N GLY A 81 9.75 3.59 21.42
CA GLY A 81 9.71 5.01 21.72
C GLY A 81 10.19 5.95 20.61
N LEU A 82 10.60 5.41 19.46
CA LEU A 82 10.97 6.18 18.27
C LEU A 82 9.72 6.50 17.44
N PRO A 83 9.42 7.78 17.17
CA PRO A 83 8.22 8.13 16.42
C PRO A 83 8.28 7.62 14.97
N CYS A 84 7.14 7.15 14.47
CA CYS A 84 6.98 6.77 13.06
C CYS A 84 7.06 8.04 12.19
N GLN A 85 7.93 8.02 11.19
CA GLN A 85 8.13 9.10 10.23
C GLN A 85 7.35 8.90 8.93
N GLY A 86 6.88 7.67 8.68
CA GLY A 86 6.08 7.34 7.51
C GLY A 86 6.10 5.85 7.18
N ALA A 87 5.25 5.49 6.24
CA ALA A 87 5.17 4.15 5.70
C ALA A 87 5.15 4.19 4.17
N SER A 88 5.85 3.24 3.56
CA SER A 88 5.89 3.10 2.11
C SER A 88 5.87 1.64 1.68
N GLN A 89 5.45 1.43 0.44
CA GLN A 89 5.43 0.14 -0.23
C GLN A 89 6.12 0.27 -1.59
N THR A 90 7.13 -0.54 -1.84
CA THR A 90 7.77 -0.60 -3.15
C THR A 90 7.40 -1.91 -3.83
N ILE A 91 6.80 -1.80 -5.03
CA ILE A 91 6.42 -2.94 -5.86
C ILE A 91 7.34 -2.97 -7.08
N GLY A 92 8.05 -4.06 -7.26
CA GLY A 92 8.99 -4.27 -8.36
C GLY A 92 8.73 -5.59 -9.09
N ARG A 93 9.40 -5.80 -10.21
CA ARG A 93 9.49 -7.12 -10.84
C ARG A 93 10.60 -7.92 -10.16
N THR A 94 10.43 -9.24 -10.08
CA THR A 94 11.53 -10.11 -9.65
C THR A 94 12.50 -10.30 -10.81
N ALA A 95 13.79 -10.53 -10.52
CA ALA A 95 14.81 -10.82 -11.55
C ALA A 95 14.42 -12.04 -12.41
N ALA A 96 13.79 -13.06 -11.80
CA ALA A 96 13.29 -14.22 -12.52
C ALA A 96 12.15 -13.90 -13.50
N ALA A 97 11.39 -12.81 -13.30
CA ALA A 97 10.38 -12.35 -14.25
C ALA A 97 11.02 -11.62 -15.45
N ASP A 98 12.11 -10.91 -15.22
CA ASP A 98 12.83 -10.19 -16.28
C ASP A 98 13.56 -11.16 -17.23
N GLU A 99 14.11 -12.28 -16.71
CA GLU A 99 14.80 -13.30 -17.51
C GLU A 99 13.87 -14.19 -18.34
N ARG A 100 12.64 -14.44 -17.87
CA ARG A 100 11.67 -15.35 -18.52
C ARG A 100 10.77 -14.70 -19.55
N GLY A 101 10.88 -13.39 -19.75
CA GLY A 101 9.98 -12.66 -20.63
C GLY A 101 8.51 -12.81 -20.20
N ALA A 102 7.57 -12.77 -21.17
CA ALA A 102 6.13 -12.77 -20.88
C ALA A 102 5.54 -14.14 -20.45
N GLN A 103 6.34 -15.14 -20.13
CA GLN A 103 5.82 -16.40 -19.57
C GLN A 103 5.48 -16.18 -18.09
N ARG A 104 4.17 -16.03 -17.84
CA ARG A 104 3.59 -15.78 -16.50
C ARG A 104 3.85 -16.98 -15.60
N GLY A 105 4.76 -16.79 -14.61
CA GLY A 105 4.92 -17.69 -13.50
C GLY A 105 4.32 -17.08 -12.22
N ALA A 106 3.99 -17.91 -11.26
CA ALA A 106 3.62 -17.50 -9.92
C ALA A 106 4.73 -16.64 -9.32
N PHE A 107 4.37 -15.51 -8.65
CA PHE A 107 5.30 -14.61 -7.96
C PHE A 107 6.23 -13.78 -8.85
N ASP A 108 5.66 -13.15 -9.87
CA ASP A 108 6.42 -12.28 -10.79
C ASP A 108 6.78 -10.90 -10.19
N TYR A 109 6.19 -10.53 -9.05
CA TYR A 109 6.43 -9.25 -8.39
C TYR A 109 7.04 -9.44 -6.99
N SER A 110 7.83 -8.47 -6.59
CA SER A 110 8.29 -8.27 -5.22
C SER A 110 7.53 -7.10 -4.59
N LEU A 111 7.23 -7.20 -3.31
CA LEU A 111 6.66 -6.12 -2.50
C LEU A 111 7.56 -5.91 -1.28
N SER A 112 8.00 -4.69 -1.07
CA SER A 112 8.70 -4.28 0.15
C SER A 112 7.85 -3.27 0.89
N ASN A 113 7.39 -3.61 2.08
CA ASN A 113 6.74 -2.69 3.02
C ASN A 113 7.79 -2.14 3.95
N GLU A 114 7.84 -0.84 4.11
CA GLU A 114 8.77 -0.16 5.00
C GLU A 114 8.05 0.83 5.90
N ILE A 115 8.34 0.78 7.19
CA ILE A 115 7.97 1.78 8.18
C ILE A 115 9.26 2.44 8.65
N SER A 116 9.36 3.75 8.46
CA SER A 116 10.54 4.53 8.79
C SER A 116 10.40 5.16 10.19
N PHE A 117 11.49 5.14 10.94
CA PHE A 117 11.64 5.76 12.26
C PHE A 117 12.89 6.61 12.28
N GLU A 118 13.06 7.40 13.31
CA GLU A 118 14.31 8.17 13.49
C GLU A 118 15.52 7.22 13.59
N GLY A 119 16.41 7.32 12.60
CA GLY A 119 17.63 6.53 12.51
C GLY A 119 17.45 5.09 12.06
N GLY A 120 16.25 4.67 11.60
CA GLY A 120 16.04 3.28 11.19
C GLY A 120 14.74 2.99 10.47
N PHE A 121 14.49 1.71 10.27
CA PHE A 121 13.27 1.19 9.62
C PHE A 121 12.90 -0.21 10.11
N LEU A 122 11.63 -0.55 9.93
CA LEU A 122 11.15 -1.92 9.88
C LEU A 122 10.74 -2.22 8.44
N ARG A 123 11.32 -3.26 7.84
CA ARG A 123 11.06 -3.64 6.44
C ARG A 123 10.63 -5.09 6.35
N VAL A 124 9.56 -5.34 5.58
CA VAL A 124 9.05 -6.68 5.27
C VAL A 124 9.07 -6.86 3.75
N GLY A 125 9.80 -7.85 3.29
CA GLY A 125 9.85 -8.25 1.89
C GLY A 125 8.92 -9.42 1.62
N SER A 126 8.24 -9.40 0.46
CA SER A 126 7.29 -10.41 0.02
C SER A 126 7.44 -10.72 -1.46
N SER A 127 7.18 -11.95 -1.84
CA SER A 127 6.86 -12.30 -3.22
C SER A 127 5.37 -12.10 -3.47
N CYS A 128 5.00 -11.65 -4.67
CA CYS A 128 3.63 -11.31 -5.04
C CYS A 128 3.22 -11.96 -6.35
N GLU A 129 1.96 -12.41 -6.38
CA GLU A 129 1.30 -12.98 -7.55
C GLU A 129 0.04 -12.19 -7.87
N PRO A 130 0.05 -11.35 -8.93
CA PRO A 130 -1.16 -10.67 -9.38
C PRO A 130 -2.10 -11.66 -10.05
N GLN A 131 -3.39 -11.62 -9.69
CA GLN A 131 -4.39 -12.42 -10.36
C GLN A 131 -4.63 -11.96 -11.81
N ALA A 132 -5.01 -12.90 -12.68
CA ALA A 132 -5.21 -12.64 -14.09
C ALA A 132 -6.34 -11.64 -14.38
N GLN A 133 -7.30 -11.51 -13.48
CA GLN A 133 -8.43 -10.59 -13.59
C GLN A 133 -8.59 -9.78 -12.29
N GLY A 134 -9.14 -8.56 -12.41
CA GLY A 134 -9.42 -7.71 -11.27
C GLY A 134 -8.18 -7.02 -10.68
N GLY A 135 -8.29 -6.68 -9.41
CA GLY A 135 -7.29 -5.93 -8.66
C GLY A 135 -6.50 -6.73 -7.64
N ARG A 136 -6.77 -8.06 -7.51
CA ARG A 136 -6.20 -8.86 -6.43
C ARG A 136 -4.76 -9.26 -6.69
N VAL A 137 -3.93 -9.09 -5.65
CA VAL A 137 -2.52 -9.51 -5.60
C VAL A 137 -2.34 -10.36 -4.34
N ASN A 138 -1.99 -11.64 -4.53
CA ASN A 138 -1.59 -12.50 -3.43
C ASN A 138 -0.15 -12.22 -3.06
N PHE A 139 0.19 -12.34 -1.78
CA PHE A 139 1.57 -12.19 -1.31
C PHE A 139 1.94 -13.22 -0.24
N ARG A 140 3.24 -13.49 -0.14
CA ARG A 140 3.85 -14.28 0.92
C ARG A 140 5.07 -13.55 1.46
N PHE A 141 5.15 -13.41 2.77
CA PHE A 141 6.32 -12.83 3.42
C PHE A 141 7.53 -13.74 3.25
N GLU A 142 8.67 -13.17 2.86
CA GLU A 142 9.92 -13.88 2.62
C GLU A 142 11.06 -13.38 3.49
N SER A 143 10.99 -12.12 3.91
CA SER A 143 12.01 -11.51 4.75
C SER A 143 11.40 -10.47 5.67
N CYS A 144 12.00 -10.30 6.85
CA CYS A 144 11.71 -9.19 7.74
C CYS A 144 13.02 -8.71 8.38
N ALA A 145 13.22 -7.41 8.47
CA ALA A 145 14.39 -6.82 9.08
C ALA A 145 14.04 -5.52 9.80
N ALA A 146 14.54 -5.36 11.00
CA ALA A 146 14.56 -4.10 11.72
C ALA A 146 15.98 -3.53 11.67
N LYS A 147 16.10 -2.25 11.34
CA LYS A 147 17.37 -1.51 11.36
C LYS A 147 17.24 -0.29 12.25
N TRP A 148 18.25 -0.09 13.08
CA TRP A 148 18.40 1.13 13.86
C TRP A 148 19.88 1.53 13.91
N ARG A 149 20.19 2.72 13.41
CA ARG A 149 21.56 3.20 13.20
C ARG A 149 22.39 2.19 12.37
N SER A 150 23.49 1.67 12.92
CA SER A 150 24.35 0.68 12.27
C SER A 150 23.95 -0.77 12.52
N VAL A 151 22.98 -1.02 13.40
CA VAL A 151 22.53 -2.38 13.75
C VAL A 151 21.34 -2.78 12.89
N GLN A 152 21.43 -3.93 12.24
CA GLN A 152 20.32 -4.55 11.54
C GLN A 152 20.09 -5.96 12.06
N LEU A 153 18.84 -6.24 12.44
CA LEU A 153 18.41 -7.53 12.97
C LEU A 153 17.44 -8.17 11.98
N PRO A 154 17.74 -9.38 11.50
CA PRO A 154 16.75 -10.17 10.77
C PRO A 154 15.69 -10.67 11.76
N LEU A 155 14.43 -10.63 11.30
CA LEU A 155 13.28 -11.16 12.02
C LEU A 155 12.67 -12.30 11.20
N PRO A 156 12.04 -13.31 11.82
CA PRO A 156 11.38 -14.36 11.06
C PRO A 156 10.19 -13.80 10.29
N PRO A 157 10.12 -13.99 8.95
CA PRO A 157 8.94 -13.63 8.19
C PRO A 157 7.85 -14.67 8.46
N VAL A 158 6.64 -14.20 8.79
CA VAL A 158 5.50 -15.10 9.04
C VAL A 158 4.26 -14.53 8.39
N GLY A 159 3.63 -15.32 7.52
CA GLY A 159 2.32 -15.03 6.99
C GLY A 159 2.25 -14.88 5.46
N SER A 160 1.03 -14.87 5.01
CA SER A 160 0.63 -14.60 3.63
C SER A 160 -0.74 -13.94 3.64
N GLY A 161 -1.12 -13.35 2.54
CA GLY A 161 -2.41 -12.71 2.40
C GLY A 161 -2.66 -12.26 0.97
N TRP A 162 -3.60 -11.36 0.82
CA TRP A 162 -3.85 -10.66 -0.43
C TRP A 162 -4.26 -9.22 -0.14
N PHE A 163 -4.03 -8.37 -1.10
CA PHE A 163 -4.66 -7.06 -1.17
C PHE A 163 -5.35 -6.90 -2.52
N GLU A 164 -6.36 -6.06 -2.56
CA GLU A 164 -7.10 -5.75 -3.77
C GLU A 164 -6.95 -4.25 -4.10
N VAL A 165 -6.47 -3.98 -5.30
CA VAL A 165 -6.35 -2.63 -5.83
C VAL A 165 -7.69 -2.21 -6.39
N LEU A 166 -8.39 -1.33 -5.70
CA LEU A 166 -9.72 -0.83 -6.03
C LEU A 166 -9.65 0.31 -7.07
N TYR A 167 -8.62 1.13 -6.97
CA TYR A 167 -8.37 2.26 -7.87
C TYR A 167 -6.88 2.39 -8.13
N LEU A 168 -6.51 2.64 -9.37
CA LEU A 168 -5.14 2.87 -9.78
C LEU A 168 -5.06 3.85 -10.93
N ASP A 169 -4.33 4.94 -10.75
CA ASP A 169 -3.88 5.82 -11.83
C ASP A 169 -2.38 6.12 -11.71
N GLU A 170 -1.90 7.21 -12.27
CA GLU A 170 -0.47 7.54 -12.31
C GLU A 170 0.08 7.91 -10.92
N ASP A 171 -0.74 8.47 -10.03
CA ASP A 171 -0.32 9.07 -8.78
C ASP A 171 -1.10 8.61 -7.54
N LEU A 172 -2.21 7.85 -7.71
CA LEU A 172 -3.05 7.37 -6.62
C LEU A 172 -3.32 5.87 -6.74
N ARG A 173 -3.18 5.16 -5.62
CA ARG A 173 -3.56 3.76 -5.44
C ARG A 173 -4.42 3.62 -4.19
N LEU A 174 -5.58 2.98 -4.33
CA LEU A 174 -6.50 2.66 -3.24
C LEU A 174 -6.62 1.15 -3.14
N CYS A 175 -6.47 0.61 -1.95
CA CYS A 175 -6.50 -0.83 -1.71
C CYS A 175 -7.35 -1.20 -0.51
N THR A 176 -7.80 -2.46 -0.50
CA THR A 176 -8.25 -3.17 0.70
C THR A 176 -7.48 -4.48 0.83
N ASP A 177 -7.45 -5.07 2.02
CA ASP A 177 -6.74 -6.32 2.28
C ASP A 177 -7.64 -7.45 2.77
N VAL A 178 -7.04 -8.61 3.05
CA VAL A 178 -7.72 -9.82 3.54
C VAL A 178 -8.50 -9.61 4.85
N ARG A 179 -8.13 -8.62 5.65
CA ARG A 179 -8.79 -8.26 6.92
C ARG A 179 -9.89 -7.22 6.75
N GLY A 180 -10.04 -6.67 5.54
CA GLY A 180 -10.96 -5.57 5.25
C GLY A 180 -10.39 -4.21 5.61
N ASP A 181 -9.08 -4.11 5.83
CA ASP A 181 -8.42 -2.85 6.05
C ASP A 181 -8.29 -2.06 4.74
N TRP A 182 -8.29 -0.74 4.87
CA TRP A 182 -8.24 0.22 3.76
C TRP A 182 -6.93 0.96 3.74
N GLN A 183 -6.44 1.26 2.55
CA GLN A 183 -5.19 1.98 2.39
C GLN A 183 -5.27 2.97 1.23
N VAL A 184 -4.83 4.20 1.49
CA VAL A 184 -4.65 5.28 0.51
C VAL A 184 -3.16 5.52 0.33
N CYS A 185 -2.67 5.34 -0.90
CA CYS A 185 -1.27 5.53 -1.24
C CYS A 185 -1.11 6.51 -2.39
N ILE A 186 -0.09 7.34 -2.33
CA ILE A 186 0.31 8.20 -3.43
C ILE A 186 1.68 7.78 -3.95
N LYS A 187 1.91 8.02 -5.23
CA LYS A 187 3.16 7.71 -5.90
C LYS A 187 4.28 8.52 -5.27
N GLY A 188 5.40 7.87 -4.89
CA GLY A 188 6.61 8.50 -4.35
C GLY A 188 7.58 8.92 -5.42
#